data_dc8f62eae244ca16bac596f260b37743
#
_entry.id   dc8f62eae244ca16bac596f260b37743
#
_cell.length_a   1.000
_cell.length_b   1.000
_cell.length_c   1.000
_cell.angle_alpha   90.00
_cell.angle_beta   90.00
_cell.angle_gamma   90.00
#
_symmetry.space_group_name_H-M   'P 1'
#
loop_
_entity.id
_entity.type
_entity.pdbx_description
1 polymer ?
#
loop_
_entity_poly.entity_id
_entity_poly.type
_entity_poly.pdbx_seq_one_letter_code
_entity_poly.pdbx_strand_id
1 'polypeptide(L)'
;MSGSMEPVVSAGDIIIVHKEDAYRPGDIVTFSENGNLITHRIVEETPEGFVTKGDSNNAPDGGIVAGDSIHGRMAAVIPGAGYAVLFFRKPVGKLAIVLLSILLFWGSDRAGLLQETGRKTSE
;
A
#
# COMPACT_ATOMS: atom_id res chain seq x y z
N MET A 1 5.91 -6.77 6.77
CA MET A 1 6.50 -5.59 7.43
C MET A 1 6.51 -5.79 8.93
N SER A 2 7.58 -5.36 9.60
CA SER A 2 7.64 -5.32 11.07
C SER A 2 6.87 -4.10 11.60
N GLY A 3 6.60 -4.07 12.91
CA GLY A 3 5.94 -2.94 13.57
C GLY A 3 6.83 -1.73 13.87
N SER A 4 8.01 -1.64 13.25
CA SER A 4 9.02 -0.60 13.55
C SER A 4 8.59 0.83 13.18
N MET A 5 7.56 0.99 12.34
CA MET A 5 7.03 2.28 11.92
C MET A 5 5.68 2.63 12.56
N GLU A 6 5.21 1.83 13.50
CA GLU A 6 3.98 2.16 14.22
C GLU A 6 4.14 3.45 15.05
N PRO A 7 3.11 4.27 15.18
CA PRO A 7 1.75 4.09 14.67
C PRO A 7 1.53 4.57 13.22
N VAL A 8 2.54 5.15 12.57
CA VAL A 8 2.39 5.77 11.23
C VAL A 8 2.09 4.71 10.17
N VAL A 9 2.84 3.60 10.21
CA VAL A 9 2.66 2.45 9.32
C VAL A 9 2.59 1.21 10.19
N SER A 10 1.53 0.44 10.06
CA SER A 10 1.31 -0.81 10.79
C SER A 10 1.44 -2.02 9.88
N ALA A 11 1.69 -3.19 10.47
CA ALA A 11 1.66 -4.45 9.73
C ALA A 11 0.29 -4.62 9.03
N GLY A 12 0.30 -5.01 7.77
CA GLY A 12 -0.90 -5.13 6.94
C GLY A 12 -1.28 -3.87 6.18
N ASP A 13 -0.60 -2.74 6.39
CA ASP A 13 -0.79 -1.54 5.59
C ASP A 13 -0.08 -1.69 4.24
N ILE A 14 -0.63 -1.04 3.21
CA ILE A 14 0.05 -0.85 1.93
C ILE A 14 0.55 0.58 1.88
N ILE A 15 1.82 0.75 1.54
CA ILE A 15 2.41 2.06 1.34
C ILE A 15 2.64 2.32 -0.14
N ILE A 16 2.39 3.55 -0.55
CA ILE A 16 2.68 4.04 -1.89
C ILE A 16 3.92 4.91 -1.79
N VAL A 17 4.97 4.54 -2.52
CA VAL A 17 6.23 5.28 -2.54
C VAL A 17 6.40 5.97 -3.90
N HIS A 18 6.99 7.15 -3.87
CA HIS A 18 7.31 7.94 -5.06
C HIS A 18 8.80 8.26 -5.07
N LYS A 19 9.45 7.99 -6.19
CA LYS A 19 10.87 8.29 -6.35
C LYS A 19 11.05 9.81 -6.48
N GLU A 20 11.98 10.34 -5.70
CA GLU A 20 12.34 11.76 -5.67
C GLU A 20 13.77 11.97 -6.13
N ASP A 21 14.10 13.19 -6.58
CA ASP A 21 15.47 13.55 -6.95
C ASP A 21 16.36 13.74 -5.72
N ALA A 22 15.78 14.12 -4.60
CA ALA A 22 16.48 14.32 -3.33
C ALA A 22 15.59 13.97 -2.15
N TYR A 23 16.21 13.47 -1.10
CA TYR A 23 15.54 13.11 0.16
C TYR A 23 16.13 13.95 1.30
N ARG A 24 15.35 14.14 2.36
CA ARG A 24 15.74 14.98 3.50
C ARG A 24 15.30 14.36 4.83
N PRO A 25 15.88 14.77 5.96
CA PRO A 25 15.40 14.35 7.28
C PRO A 25 13.91 14.61 7.44
N GLY A 26 13.20 13.65 8.04
CA GLY A 26 11.75 13.63 8.19
C GLY A 26 11.04 12.79 7.13
N ASP A 27 11.64 12.54 5.98
CA ASP A 27 11.07 11.66 4.95
C ASP A 27 11.06 10.21 5.41
N ILE A 28 9.95 9.53 5.17
CA ILE A 28 9.86 8.08 5.32
C ILE A 28 10.20 7.47 3.96
N VAL A 29 11.26 6.67 3.92
CA VAL A 29 11.80 6.11 2.68
C VAL A 29 11.82 4.60 2.72
N THR A 30 11.65 3.98 1.57
CA THR A 30 11.84 2.54 1.37
C THR A 30 13.15 2.32 0.64
N PHE A 31 14.00 1.48 1.21
CA PHE A 31 15.31 1.17 0.67
C PHE A 31 15.60 -0.33 0.76
N SER A 32 16.57 -0.78 -0.02
CA SER A 32 17.05 -2.16 0.01
C SER A 32 18.27 -2.31 0.91
N GLU A 33 18.23 -3.28 1.79
CA GLU A 33 19.37 -3.67 2.62
C GLU A 33 19.45 -5.19 2.68
N ASN A 34 20.58 -5.75 2.26
CA ASN A 34 20.84 -7.21 2.25
C ASN A 34 19.72 -8.01 1.56
N GLY A 35 19.18 -7.49 0.46
CA GLY A 35 18.11 -8.13 -0.30
C GLY A 35 16.70 -7.95 0.28
N ASN A 36 16.54 -7.24 1.38
CA ASN A 36 15.25 -6.94 2.00
C ASN A 36 14.86 -5.49 1.78
N LEU A 37 13.56 -5.25 1.65
CA LEU A 37 12.99 -3.90 1.62
C LEU A 37 12.68 -3.44 3.04
N ILE A 38 13.21 -2.28 3.40
CA ILE A 38 13.02 -1.65 4.70
C ILE A 38 12.40 -0.28 4.49
N THR A 39 11.40 0.08 5.31
CA THR A 39 10.77 1.40 5.32
C THR A 39 10.98 2.02 6.68
N HIS A 40 11.82 3.06 6.74
CA HIS A 40 12.14 3.81 7.95
C HIS A 40 12.20 5.30 7.66
N ARG A 41 12.24 6.10 8.71
CA ARG A 41 12.34 7.56 8.59
C ARG A 41 13.79 8.00 8.57
N ILE A 42 14.13 8.94 7.68
CA ILE A 42 15.43 9.61 7.70
C ILE A 42 15.46 10.55 8.90
N VAL A 43 16.44 10.38 9.76
CA VAL A 43 16.65 11.24 10.95
C VAL A 43 17.85 12.17 10.81
N GLU A 44 18.80 11.82 9.95
CA GLU A 44 20.01 12.63 9.72
C GLU A 44 20.53 12.42 8.31
N GLU A 45 21.04 13.47 7.71
CA GLU A 45 21.77 13.43 6.44
C GLU A 45 23.27 13.55 6.73
N THR A 46 24.08 12.68 6.11
CA THR A 46 25.54 12.68 6.23
C THR A 46 26.16 12.81 4.84
N PRO A 47 27.47 13.14 4.73
CA PRO A 47 28.14 13.17 3.41
C PRO A 47 28.11 11.83 2.67
N GLU A 48 28.01 10.71 3.38
CA GLU A 48 27.98 9.37 2.80
C GLU A 48 26.57 8.86 2.50
N GLY A 49 25.53 9.50 3.03
CA GLY A 49 24.14 9.07 2.86
C GLY A 49 23.25 9.47 4.03
N PHE A 50 22.33 8.60 4.40
CA PHE A 50 21.30 8.92 5.39
C PHE A 50 21.34 7.96 6.57
N VAL A 51 21.10 8.51 7.76
CA VAL A 51 20.82 7.73 8.97
C VAL A 51 19.31 7.60 9.07
N THR A 52 18.84 6.37 9.21
CA THR A 52 17.41 6.05 9.29
C THR A 52 17.06 5.46 10.65
N LYS A 53 15.80 5.56 11.01
CA LYS A 53 15.27 5.00 12.27
C LYS A 53 13.80 4.63 12.08
N GLY A 54 13.41 3.46 12.57
CA GLY A 54 12.00 3.11 12.73
C GLY A 54 11.34 3.96 13.81
N ASP A 55 10.15 4.48 13.56
CA ASP A 55 9.46 5.41 14.47
C ASP A 55 9.20 4.81 15.86
N SER A 56 9.00 3.51 15.97
CA SER A 56 8.81 2.82 17.23
C SER A 56 10.11 2.28 17.86
N ASN A 57 11.24 2.43 17.19
CA ASN A 57 12.54 2.00 17.70
C ASN A 57 13.15 3.07 18.62
N ASN A 58 13.92 2.60 19.62
CA ASN A 58 14.55 3.51 20.59
C ASN A 58 15.89 4.10 20.10
N ALA A 59 16.46 3.56 19.04
CA ALA A 59 17.75 3.97 18.51
C ALA A 59 17.75 3.99 16.98
N PRO A 60 18.60 4.83 16.37
CA PRO A 60 18.81 4.80 14.91
C PRO A 60 19.34 3.46 14.43
N ASP A 61 19.14 3.18 13.15
CA ASP A 61 19.73 2.01 12.49
C ASP A 61 21.25 2.14 12.44
N GLY A 62 21.96 1.04 12.54
CA GLY A 62 23.42 1.03 12.69
C GLY A 62 24.22 1.31 11.42
N GLY A 63 23.57 1.50 10.27
CA GLY A 63 24.23 1.70 8.99
C GLY A 63 23.89 3.04 8.34
N ILE A 64 24.60 3.34 7.26
CA ILE A 64 24.32 4.50 6.40
C ILE A 64 23.61 4.00 5.15
N VAL A 65 22.48 4.62 4.81
CA VAL A 65 21.71 4.31 3.60
C VAL A 65 22.17 5.24 2.49
N ALA A 66 22.76 4.66 1.44
CA ALA A 66 23.14 5.43 0.26
C ALA A 66 21.87 5.90 -0.49
N GLY A 67 21.90 7.11 -1.03
CA GLY A 67 20.78 7.65 -1.79
C GLY A 67 20.34 6.77 -2.95
N ASP A 68 21.27 6.07 -3.58
CA ASP A 68 21.00 5.16 -4.71
C ASP A 68 20.23 3.91 -4.30
N SER A 69 20.27 3.50 -3.04
CA SER A 69 19.52 2.35 -2.54
C SER A 69 18.09 2.68 -2.13
N ILE A 70 17.70 3.95 -2.15
CA ILE A 70 16.35 4.40 -1.83
C ILE A 70 15.45 4.23 -3.05
N HIS A 71 14.38 3.45 -2.90
CA HIS A 71 13.39 3.24 -3.96
C HIS A 71 12.38 4.39 -4.06
N GLY A 72 12.09 5.06 -2.96
CA GLY A 72 11.19 6.19 -2.94
C GLY A 72 10.82 6.65 -1.54
N ARG A 73 10.15 7.80 -1.49
CA ARG A 73 9.57 8.38 -0.29
C ARG A 73 8.11 7.98 -0.17
N MET A 74 7.65 7.70 1.03
CA MET A 74 6.24 7.39 1.28
C MET A 74 5.36 8.58 0.92
N ALA A 75 4.45 8.40 -0.02
CA ALA A 75 3.47 9.40 -0.44
C ALA A 75 2.11 9.18 0.21
N ALA A 76 1.73 7.92 0.46
CA ALA A 76 0.45 7.58 1.06
C ALA A 76 0.52 6.22 1.76
N VAL A 77 -0.38 6.02 2.72
CA VAL A 77 -0.61 4.75 3.41
C VAL A 77 -2.06 4.36 3.22
N ILE A 78 -2.30 3.10 2.85
CA ILE A 78 -3.65 2.52 2.79
C ILE A 78 -3.75 1.53 3.94
N PRO A 79 -4.39 1.89 5.07
CA PRO A 79 -4.43 1.03 6.25
C PRO A 79 -5.18 -0.28 5.99
N GLY A 80 -4.60 -1.39 6.42
CA GLY A 80 -5.21 -2.72 6.32
C GLY A 80 -5.36 -3.29 4.92
N ALA A 81 -4.94 -2.58 3.88
CA ALA A 81 -5.12 -3.02 2.48
C ALA A 81 -4.35 -4.30 2.16
N GLY A 82 -3.22 -4.55 2.84
CA GLY A 82 -2.46 -5.78 2.70
C GLY A 82 -3.25 -7.02 3.11
N TYR A 83 -4.10 -6.91 4.12
CA TYR A 83 -4.96 -8.00 4.54
C TYR A 83 -6.01 -8.34 3.48
N ALA A 84 -6.58 -7.35 2.80
CA ALA A 84 -7.50 -7.55 1.70
C ALA A 84 -6.82 -8.30 0.54
N VAL A 85 -5.60 -7.90 0.18
CA VAL A 85 -4.82 -8.59 -0.87
C VAL A 85 -4.56 -10.05 -0.49
N LEU A 86 -4.17 -10.32 0.76
CA LEU A 86 -3.93 -11.68 1.24
C LEU A 86 -5.22 -12.51 1.24
N PHE A 87 -6.34 -11.91 1.63
CA PHE A 87 -7.65 -12.58 1.60
C PHE A 87 -8.03 -13.02 0.18
N PHE A 88 -7.90 -12.11 -0.80
CA PHE A 88 -8.25 -12.41 -2.20
C PHE A 88 -7.28 -13.36 -2.90
N ARG A 89 -6.10 -13.60 -2.34
CA ARG A 89 -5.19 -14.65 -2.80
C ARG A 89 -5.63 -16.06 -2.40
N LYS A 90 -6.44 -16.19 -1.34
CA LYS A 90 -6.97 -17.47 -0.89
C LYS A 90 -8.10 -17.95 -1.83
N PRO A 91 -8.34 -19.28 -1.94
CA PRO A 91 -9.45 -19.80 -2.76
C PRO A 91 -10.83 -19.21 -2.39
N VAL A 92 -11.08 -18.99 -1.09
CA VAL A 92 -12.32 -18.38 -0.60
C VAL A 92 -12.47 -16.94 -1.11
N GLY A 93 -11.39 -16.15 -1.12
CA GLY A 93 -11.41 -14.78 -1.64
C GLY A 93 -11.66 -14.74 -3.14
N LYS A 94 -11.08 -15.66 -3.91
CA LYS A 94 -11.33 -15.78 -5.36
C LYS A 94 -12.78 -16.13 -5.62
N LEU A 95 -13.36 -17.05 -4.85
CA LEU A 95 -14.77 -17.40 -4.95
C LEU A 95 -15.67 -16.20 -4.66
N ALA A 96 -15.35 -15.39 -3.66
CA ALA A 96 -16.09 -14.18 -3.32
C ALA A 96 -16.11 -13.18 -4.48
N ILE A 97 -15.00 -12.99 -5.18
CA ILE A 97 -14.92 -12.11 -6.37
C ILE A 97 -15.84 -12.64 -7.48
N VAL A 98 -15.80 -13.93 -7.75
CA VAL A 98 -16.65 -14.56 -8.79
C VAL A 98 -18.12 -14.38 -8.46
N LEU A 99 -18.53 -14.65 -7.23
CA LEU A 99 -19.92 -14.50 -6.80
C LEU A 99 -20.40 -13.05 -6.88
N LEU A 100 -19.58 -12.09 -6.48
CA LEU A 100 -19.90 -10.67 -6.59
C LEU A 100 -20.05 -10.24 -8.04
N SER A 101 -19.19 -10.72 -8.93
CA SER A 101 -19.26 -10.43 -10.37
C SER A 101 -20.56 -10.97 -10.99
N ILE A 102 -20.98 -12.17 -10.61
CA ILE A 102 -22.25 -12.78 -11.05
C ILE A 102 -23.43 -11.95 -10.58
N LEU A 103 -23.44 -11.53 -9.31
CA LEU A 103 -24.52 -10.71 -8.75
C LEU A 103 -24.65 -9.36 -9.46
N LEU A 104 -23.54 -8.69 -9.75
CA LEU A 104 -23.55 -7.42 -10.47
C LEU A 104 -24.05 -7.59 -11.90
N PHE A 105 -23.66 -8.64 -12.58
CA PHE A 105 -24.12 -8.96 -13.94
C PHE A 105 -25.64 -9.22 -13.97
N TRP A 106 -26.15 -10.03 -13.03
CA TRP A 106 -27.59 -10.32 -12.94
C TRP A 106 -28.41 -9.08 -12.57
N GLY A 107 -27.91 -8.23 -11.69
CA GLY A 107 -28.54 -6.97 -11.34
C GLY A 107 -28.67 -6.02 -12.54
N SER A 108 -27.64 -5.97 -13.38
CA SER A 108 -27.62 -5.18 -14.61
C SER A 108 -28.66 -5.67 -15.63
N ASP A 109 -28.80 -6.96 -15.84
CA ASP A 109 -29.78 -7.55 -16.76
C ASP A 109 -31.23 -7.26 -16.32
N ARG A 110 -31.51 -7.38 -15.02
CA ARG A 110 -32.85 -7.08 -14.48
C ARG A 110 -33.20 -5.60 -14.64
N ALA A 111 -32.26 -4.70 -14.45
CA ALA A 111 -32.46 -3.27 -14.66
C ALA A 111 -32.77 -2.97 -16.13
N GLY A 112 -32.11 -3.64 -17.07
CA GLY A 112 -32.39 -3.53 -18.51
C GLY A 112 -33.80 -4.01 -18.89
N LEU A 113 -34.24 -5.15 -18.37
CA LEU A 113 -35.57 -5.71 -18.61
C LEU A 113 -36.70 -4.80 -18.06
N LEU A 114 -36.51 -4.19 -16.90
CA LEU A 114 -37.47 -3.24 -16.33
C LEU A 114 -37.61 -1.97 -17.16
N GLN A 115 -36.56 -1.51 -17.80
CA GLN A 115 -36.62 -0.36 -18.71
C GLN A 115 -37.38 -0.66 -20.00
N GLU A 116 -37.21 -1.83 -20.57
CA GLU A 116 -37.96 -2.25 -21.77
C GLU A 116 -39.47 -2.37 -21.50
N THR A 117 -39.84 -2.91 -20.35
CA THR A 117 -41.24 -3.06 -19.96
C THR A 117 -41.92 -1.68 -19.75
N GLY A 118 -41.21 -0.71 -19.21
CA GLY A 118 -41.69 0.65 -19.04
C GLY A 118 -41.91 1.40 -20.36
N ARG A 119 -41.13 1.05 -21.39
CA ARG A 119 -41.25 1.67 -22.73
C ARG A 119 -42.45 1.17 -23.52
N LYS A 120 -42.86 -0.09 -23.32
CA LYS A 120 -44.03 -0.70 -24.01
C LYS A 120 -45.38 -0.19 -23.46
N THR A 121 -45.42 0.31 -22.24
CA THR A 121 -46.65 0.80 -21.61
C THR A 121 -46.96 2.27 -21.88
N SER A 122 -46.09 2.99 -22.57
CA SER A 122 -46.28 4.40 -22.93
C SER A 122 -46.84 4.61 -24.32
N GLU A 123 -47.13 3.56 -25.08
CA GLU A 123 -47.87 3.55 -26.34
C GLU A 123 -49.35 3.18 -26.12
#